data_5452d073b99b3e063b644d0ffd72a1a7
#
_entry.id   5452d073b99b3e063b644d0ffd72a1a7
#
_cell.length_a   1.000
_cell.length_b   1.000
_cell.length_c   1.000
_cell.angle_alpha   90.00
_cell.angle_beta   90.00
_cell.angle_gamma   90.00
#
_symmetry.space_group_name_H-M   'P 1'
#
loop_
_entity.id
_entity.type
_entity.pdbx_description
1 polymer ?
#
loop_
_entity_poly.entity_id
_entity_poly.type
_entity_poly.pdbx_seq_one_letter_code
_entity_poly.pdbx_strand_id
1 'polypeptide(L)'
;MSAELIEKIARIPQFFMPNLNHSKDKVAFFWDITGRVELYVMDLQTKEYKQISNGEVPRALRAGFVWTRDNKNIIFAKDKDGNEKHDLYMINLETKETKQLTETPTFQEHVAHTSPDGKKLLFLSTRNGQRNLFSYDFKNQEIQELTNYPRPIFGAFWSPNNDYIVFGYNDSQNLHNGDIWIMDVDGSNQRKLLSLKDGSRDGVTDISKDGKKLAITSDFEGNSKAGIYNLETKEIKWFGDSSSEEYSGKISDDGSFLVCARNSKATVSPVIYNIESGKEKSLEFPPGIVAGTAVTKNDEFLVLTLNSSINPSRLIKYDLNSHNIDELIPIELGNLDPDFFVTDEYVEYPSTDGLTIGAILYKPKKIKLGEKLPVLVEIHGGPTGQYYRNFSMFDQILVNNGFIIFKPNFRGSTGYGRKFQDMNIEDIGGGDLEDIISGVDYLKTLNFVDKNRIGIFGTSYGGYMTFWATVKKPEIWKAGAASVGITNWKLLYDESMPHFKHYLHMLFGELDKNESLYIERSPINFVENLEAPLLIIHGTHDPRCPISQARVYRDKLLELGWKEGTEGKKTFEYREFTDIGHGGYTDQTFRVRSFKTILDFFKRRL
;
A
#
# COMPACT_ATOMS: atom_id res chain seq x y z
N MET A 1 -16.35 -24.08 7.34
CA MET A 1 -15.65 -24.24 6.03
C MET A 1 -14.61 -25.34 6.16
N SER A 2 -14.42 -26.20 5.12
CA SER A 2 -13.38 -27.24 5.13
C SER A 2 -11.97 -26.65 5.00
N ALA A 3 -10.95 -27.38 5.46
CA ALA A 3 -9.54 -26.96 5.32
C ALA A 3 -9.12 -26.84 3.85
N GLU A 4 -9.67 -27.71 2.97
CA GLU A 4 -9.45 -27.65 1.52
C GLU A 4 -10.01 -26.37 0.89
N LEU A 5 -11.23 -25.95 1.27
CA LEU A 5 -11.84 -24.73 0.75
C LEU A 5 -11.10 -23.48 1.20
N ILE A 6 -10.62 -23.44 2.46
CA ILE A 6 -9.77 -22.36 2.96
C ILE A 6 -8.50 -22.24 2.09
N GLU A 7 -7.87 -23.37 1.78
CA GLU A 7 -6.67 -23.38 0.96
C GLU A 7 -6.94 -22.93 -0.47
N LYS A 8 -8.03 -23.36 -1.10
CA LYS A 8 -8.44 -22.91 -2.44
C LYS A 8 -8.63 -21.40 -2.48
N ILE A 9 -9.32 -20.81 -1.50
CA ILE A 9 -9.51 -19.34 -1.44
C ILE A 9 -8.17 -18.63 -1.22
N ALA A 10 -7.34 -19.10 -0.29
CA ALA A 10 -6.04 -18.51 -0.01
C ALA A 10 -5.03 -18.62 -1.17
N ARG A 11 -5.29 -19.50 -2.15
CA ARG A 11 -4.48 -19.67 -3.37
C ARG A 11 -5.07 -19.00 -4.61
N ILE A 12 -6.15 -18.23 -4.50
CA ILE A 12 -6.64 -17.43 -5.63
C ILE A 12 -5.51 -16.55 -6.15
N PRO A 13 -5.15 -16.65 -7.45
CA PRO A 13 -4.04 -15.89 -8.01
C PRO A 13 -4.29 -14.38 -7.96
N GLN A 14 -3.22 -13.64 -7.71
CA GLN A 14 -3.23 -12.19 -7.72
C GLN A 14 -2.16 -11.66 -8.66
N PHE A 15 -2.50 -10.62 -9.43
CA PHE A 15 -1.52 -9.89 -10.19
C PHE A 15 -1.33 -8.48 -9.64
N PHE A 16 -0.16 -7.90 -9.93
CA PHE A 16 0.30 -6.66 -9.33
C PHE A 16 1.04 -5.80 -10.36
N MET A 17 0.96 -4.48 -10.17
CA MET A 17 1.77 -3.48 -10.87
C MET A 17 1.76 -3.59 -12.40
N PRO A 18 0.58 -3.68 -13.07
CA PRO A 18 0.55 -3.68 -14.52
C PRO A 18 1.16 -2.39 -15.07
N ASN A 19 2.06 -2.52 -16.06
CA ASN A 19 2.76 -1.41 -16.67
C ASN A 19 2.91 -1.64 -18.18
N LEU A 20 2.43 -0.67 -18.98
CA LEU A 20 2.55 -0.71 -20.42
C LEU A 20 4.01 -0.47 -20.86
N ASN A 21 4.41 -1.15 -21.93
CA ASN A 21 5.66 -0.83 -22.61
C ASN A 21 5.57 0.52 -23.34
N HIS A 22 6.70 1.03 -23.82
CA HIS A 22 6.75 2.33 -24.46
C HIS A 22 5.99 2.40 -25.80
N SER A 23 5.80 1.24 -26.48
CA SER A 23 4.95 1.15 -27.69
C SER A 23 3.47 1.06 -27.39
N LYS A 24 3.09 0.86 -26.10
CA LYS A 24 1.72 0.71 -25.61
C LYS A 24 0.92 -0.44 -26.28
N ASP A 25 1.63 -1.48 -26.72
CA ASP A 25 1.08 -2.69 -27.31
C ASP A 25 1.21 -3.92 -26.42
N LYS A 26 2.01 -3.81 -25.34
CA LYS A 26 2.20 -4.88 -24.35
C LYS A 26 2.09 -4.36 -22.93
N VAL A 27 1.64 -5.22 -22.04
CA VAL A 27 1.61 -4.96 -20.60
C VAL A 27 2.47 -5.99 -19.86
N ALA A 28 3.36 -5.53 -18.99
CA ALA A 28 4.05 -6.39 -18.03
C ALA A 28 3.37 -6.28 -16.67
N PHE A 29 3.39 -7.35 -15.92
CA PHE A 29 2.83 -7.43 -14.58
C PHE A 29 3.47 -8.58 -13.80
N PHE A 30 3.40 -8.50 -12.48
CA PHE A 30 3.72 -9.62 -11.62
C PHE A 30 2.47 -10.45 -11.36
N TRP A 31 2.60 -11.79 -11.33
CA TRP A 31 1.49 -12.71 -11.10
C TRP A 31 1.93 -13.91 -10.27
N ASP A 32 1.12 -14.32 -9.29
CA ASP A 32 1.44 -15.43 -8.40
C ASP A 32 0.71 -16.75 -8.78
N ILE A 33 0.25 -16.86 -10.03
CA ILE A 33 -0.51 -18.03 -10.52
C ILE A 33 0.23 -19.37 -10.38
N THR A 34 1.54 -19.34 -10.37
CA THR A 34 2.37 -20.54 -10.16
C THR A 34 2.66 -20.85 -8.68
N GLY A 35 2.03 -20.09 -7.75
CA GLY A 35 2.25 -20.23 -6.30
C GLY A 35 3.27 -19.25 -5.73
N ARG A 36 4.07 -18.64 -6.61
CA ARG A 36 5.05 -17.59 -6.33
C ARG A 36 4.83 -16.44 -7.31
N VAL A 37 5.19 -15.23 -6.88
CA VAL A 37 5.21 -14.07 -7.79
C VAL A 37 6.27 -14.24 -8.85
N GLU A 38 5.86 -14.11 -10.12
CA GLU A 38 6.72 -14.10 -11.29
C GLU A 38 6.35 -12.96 -12.24
N LEU A 39 7.28 -12.56 -13.10
CA LEU A 39 7.08 -11.54 -14.13
C LEU A 39 6.43 -12.16 -15.37
N TYR A 40 5.38 -11.53 -15.85
CA TYR A 40 4.68 -11.88 -17.08
C TYR A 40 4.62 -10.70 -18.04
N VAL A 41 4.55 -10.99 -19.32
CA VAL A 41 4.29 -10.01 -20.38
C VAL A 41 3.15 -10.53 -21.25
N MET A 42 2.16 -9.68 -21.51
CA MET A 42 1.00 -9.95 -22.35
C MET A 42 0.98 -8.98 -23.55
N ASP A 43 0.63 -9.48 -24.71
CA ASP A 43 0.29 -8.69 -25.89
C ASP A 43 -1.19 -8.25 -25.80
N LEU A 44 -1.45 -6.95 -25.93
CA LEU A 44 -2.79 -6.38 -25.76
C LEU A 44 -3.76 -6.69 -26.90
N GLN A 45 -3.25 -7.06 -28.08
CA GLN A 45 -4.06 -7.39 -29.22
C GLN A 45 -4.47 -8.87 -29.23
N THR A 46 -3.48 -9.75 -29.04
CA THR A 46 -3.71 -11.21 -29.09
C THR A 46 -4.16 -11.77 -27.74
N LYS A 47 -3.90 -11.05 -26.65
CA LYS A 47 -4.07 -11.48 -25.25
C LYS A 47 -3.19 -12.68 -24.85
N GLU A 48 -2.25 -13.06 -25.69
CA GLU A 48 -1.26 -14.07 -25.34
C GLU A 48 -0.30 -13.53 -24.31
N TYR A 49 -0.06 -14.29 -23.25
CA TYR A 49 0.91 -13.92 -22.22
C TYR A 49 2.00 -14.98 -22.07
N LYS A 50 3.16 -14.52 -21.64
CA LYS A 50 4.34 -15.37 -21.40
C LYS A 50 4.92 -15.08 -20.03
N GLN A 51 5.25 -16.14 -19.30
CA GLN A 51 6.07 -16.04 -18.10
C GLN A 51 7.51 -15.72 -18.52
N ILE A 52 8.07 -14.67 -17.95
CA ILE A 52 9.42 -14.18 -18.25
C ILE A 52 10.42 -14.66 -17.20
N SER A 53 10.06 -14.60 -15.92
CA SER A 53 10.94 -15.02 -14.80
C SER A 53 10.54 -16.38 -14.23
N ASN A 54 11.51 -17.04 -13.58
CA ASN A 54 11.30 -18.29 -12.85
C ASN A 54 12.22 -18.30 -11.61
N GLY A 55 11.94 -17.37 -10.66
CA GLY A 55 12.72 -17.19 -9.44
C GLY A 55 13.64 -15.97 -9.44
N GLU A 56 13.75 -15.25 -10.55
CA GLU A 56 14.64 -14.08 -10.66
C GLU A 56 14.05 -12.84 -9.99
N VAL A 57 12.73 -12.72 -9.94
CA VAL A 57 12.06 -11.56 -9.34
C VAL A 57 11.87 -11.68 -7.82
N PRO A 58 11.72 -10.55 -7.08
CA PRO A 58 11.57 -10.58 -5.64
C PRO A 58 10.27 -11.25 -5.19
N ARG A 59 10.27 -11.80 -3.98
CA ARG A 59 9.05 -12.29 -3.34
C ARG A 59 8.17 -11.15 -2.81
N ALA A 60 8.77 -10.06 -2.36
CA ALA A 60 8.07 -8.87 -1.88
C ALA A 60 8.10 -7.77 -2.96
N LEU A 61 6.90 -7.36 -3.43
CA LEU A 61 6.75 -6.43 -4.56
C LEU A 61 6.70 -4.98 -4.09
N ARG A 62 7.83 -4.42 -3.67
CA ARG A 62 7.85 -3.03 -3.18
C ARG A 62 8.60 -2.06 -4.06
N ALA A 63 9.53 -2.56 -4.84
CA ALA A 63 10.46 -1.71 -5.58
C ALA A 63 10.11 -1.54 -7.08
N GLY A 64 9.06 -2.20 -7.56
CA GLY A 64 8.55 -2.05 -8.92
C GLY A 64 9.49 -2.54 -10.04
N PHE A 65 9.12 -2.22 -11.26
CA PHE A 65 9.93 -2.47 -12.45
C PHE A 65 9.67 -1.39 -13.52
N VAL A 66 10.59 -1.27 -14.49
CA VAL A 66 10.45 -0.39 -15.66
C VAL A 66 10.90 -1.12 -16.92
N TRP A 67 10.30 -0.73 -18.05
CA TRP A 67 10.72 -1.18 -19.37
C TRP A 67 11.96 -0.44 -19.85
N THR A 68 12.86 -1.11 -20.58
CA THR A 68 13.86 -0.42 -21.40
C THR A 68 13.20 0.25 -22.60
N ARG A 69 13.78 1.33 -23.09
CA ARG A 69 13.17 2.14 -24.14
C ARG A 69 12.94 1.39 -25.46
N ASP A 70 13.74 0.39 -25.74
CA ASP A 70 13.63 -0.51 -26.90
C ASP A 70 12.59 -1.63 -26.72
N ASN A 71 11.92 -1.71 -25.56
CA ASN A 71 10.94 -2.72 -25.19
C ASN A 71 11.49 -4.17 -25.17
N LYS A 72 12.81 -4.37 -25.13
CA LYS A 72 13.43 -5.71 -25.15
C LYS A 72 13.73 -6.26 -23.77
N ASN A 73 13.85 -5.38 -22.77
CA ASN A 73 14.17 -5.80 -21.41
C ASN A 73 13.26 -5.12 -20.39
N ILE A 74 13.20 -5.73 -19.21
CA ILE A 74 12.58 -5.15 -18.01
C ILE A 74 13.66 -5.06 -16.92
N ILE A 75 13.72 -3.90 -16.25
CA ILE A 75 14.60 -3.64 -15.12
C ILE A 75 13.76 -3.65 -13.86
N PHE A 76 14.18 -4.43 -12.88
CA PHE A 76 13.50 -4.59 -11.61
C PHE A 76 14.49 -4.55 -10.44
N ALA A 77 13.98 -4.24 -9.26
CA ALA A 77 14.75 -4.31 -8.04
C ALA A 77 14.44 -5.60 -7.29
N LYS A 78 15.47 -6.28 -6.80
CA LYS A 78 15.35 -7.55 -6.08
C LYS A 78 16.15 -7.51 -4.80
N ASP A 79 15.52 -7.93 -3.73
CA ASP A 79 16.12 -8.16 -2.42
C ASP A 79 16.42 -9.64 -2.19
N LYS A 80 17.13 -9.92 -1.11
CA LYS A 80 17.36 -11.27 -0.63
C LYS A 80 16.42 -11.57 0.55
N ASP A 81 15.58 -12.58 0.38
CA ASP A 81 14.74 -13.14 1.44
C ASP A 81 13.80 -12.13 2.14
N GLY A 82 13.37 -11.08 1.42
CA GLY A 82 12.43 -10.08 1.94
C GLY A 82 13.04 -9.03 2.88
N ASN A 83 14.37 -8.85 2.87
CA ASN A 83 15.08 -7.89 3.72
C ASN A 83 15.02 -6.44 3.20
N GLU A 84 14.36 -6.18 2.09
CA GLU A 84 14.21 -4.89 1.40
C GLU A 84 15.53 -4.17 1.06
N LYS A 85 16.66 -4.87 1.09
CA LYS A 85 17.93 -4.38 0.55
C LYS A 85 18.02 -4.83 -0.89
N HIS A 86 17.69 -3.93 -1.80
CA HIS A 86 17.49 -4.26 -3.21
C HIS A 86 18.71 -3.88 -4.03
N ASP A 87 19.08 -4.79 -4.94
CA ASP A 87 19.91 -4.50 -6.10
C ASP A 87 19.07 -4.47 -7.38
N LEU A 88 19.58 -3.80 -8.41
CA LEU A 88 18.92 -3.67 -9.70
C LEU A 88 19.35 -4.79 -10.64
N TYR A 89 18.38 -5.37 -11.31
CA TYR A 89 18.54 -6.43 -12.30
C TYR A 89 17.81 -6.08 -13.59
N MET A 90 18.32 -6.58 -14.70
CA MET A 90 17.70 -6.46 -16.01
C MET A 90 17.48 -7.86 -16.60
N ILE A 91 16.25 -8.16 -17.04
CA ILE A 91 15.91 -9.43 -17.69
C ILE A 91 15.55 -9.18 -19.15
N ASN A 92 16.14 -9.98 -20.06
CA ASN A 92 15.81 -9.94 -21.48
C ASN A 92 14.54 -10.76 -21.75
N LEU A 93 13.60 -10.20 -22.51
CA LEU A 93 12.27 -10.81 -22.73
C LEU A 93 12.28 -11.99 -23.71
N GLU A 94 13.30 -12.06 -24.57
CA GLU A 94 13.44 -13.12 -25.55
C GLU A 94 14.29 -14.27 -25.01
N THR A 95 15.51 -13.95 -24.53
CA THR A 95 16.47 -14.96 -24.04
C THR A 95 16.19 -15.39 -22.60
N LYS A 96 15.47 -14.56 -21.83
CA LYS A 96 15.23 -14.68 -20.37
C LYS A 96 16.50 -14.62 -19.52
N GLU A 97 17.61 -14.21 -20.10
CA GLU A 97 18.85 -13.97 -19.37
C GLU A 97 18.71 -12.77 -18.45
N THR A 98 19.16 -12.94 -17.21
CA THR A 98 19.14 -11.89 -16.18
C THR A 98 20.55 -11.37 -15.95
N LYS A 99 20.74 -10.05 -16.03
CA LYS A 99 21.97 -9.35 -15.71
C LYS A 99 21.78 -8.52 -14.46
N GLN A 100 22.67 -8.64 -13.47
CA GLN A 100 22.75 -7.74 -12.33
C GLN A 100 23.39 -6.42 -12.78
N LEU A 101 22.77 -5.29 -12.43
CA LEU A 101 23.23 -3.94 -12.76
C LEU A 101 24.00 -3.29 -11.61
N THR A 102 23.56 -3.56 -10.36
CA THR A 102 24.19 -3.02 -9.15
C THR A 102 24.46 -4.14 -8.16
N GLU A 103 25.49 -3.94 -7.32
CA GLU A 103 25.85 -4.86 -6.26
C GLU A 103 26.07 -4.05 -4.96
N THR A 104 24.99 -3.91 -4.18
CA THR A 104 24.97 -3.05 -2.98
C THR A 104 24.21 -3.71 -1.85
N PRO A 105 24.71 -4.80 -1.25
CA PRO A 105 23.97 -5.68 -0.34
C PRO A 105 23.46 -5.01 0.94
N THR A 106 23.85 -3.77 1.22
CA THR A 106 23.48 -3.01 2.42
C THR A 106 22.49 -1.87 2.16
N PHE A 107 22.27 -1.50 0.90
CA PHE A 107 21.46 -0.33 0.53
C PHE A 107 20.11 -0.76 -0.08
N GLN A 108 19.22 0.21 -0.21
CA GLN A 108 17.97 0.04 -0.92
C GLN A 108 18.03 0.76 -2.26
N GLU A 109 17.67 0.09 -3.33
CA GLU A 109 17.60 0.64 -4.67
C GLU A 109 16.22 0.42 -5.27
N HIS A 110 15.65 1.48 -5.86
CA HIS A 110 14.33 1.46 -6.47
C HIS A 110 14.41 2.05 -7.88
N VAL A 111 13.92 1.32 -8.86
CA VAL A 111 13.82 1.82 -10.24
C VAL A 111 12.88 3.03 -10.29
N ALA A 112 13.22 4.02 -11.12
CA ALA A 112 12.37 5.16 -11.37
C ALA A 112 12.00 5.24 -12.86
N HIS A 113 12.94 5.56 -13.73
CA HIS A 113 12.70 5.76 -15.17
C HIS A 113 13.89 5.38 -16.04
N THR A 114 13.64 4.93 -17.27
CA THR A 114 14.66 4.88 -18.31
C THR A 114 14.68 6.21 -19.08
N SER A 115 15.87 6.70 -19.47
CA SER A 115 15.98 7.91 -20.27
C SER A 115 15.29 7.74 -21.63
N PRO A 116 14.74 8.81 -22.23
CA PRO A 116 14.05 8.74 -23.52
C PRO A 116 14.93 8.26 -24.67
N ASP A 117 16.24 8.50 -24.59
CA ASP A 117 17.24 8.03 -25.58
C ASP A 117 17.71 6.58 -25.30
N GLY A 118 17.22 5.95 -24.24
CA GLY A 118 17.53 4.56 -23.87
C GLY A 118 18.93 4.32 -23.33
N LYS A 119 19.71 5.36 -22.99
CA LYS A 119 21.09 5.21 -22.56
C LYS A 119 21.28 5.08 -21.06
N LYS A 120 20.37 5.62 -20.27
CA LYS A 120 20.48 5.68 -18.81
C LYS A 120 19.25 5.15 -18.11
N LEU A 121 19.45 4.64 -16.90
CA LEU A 121 18.41 4.34 -15.91
C LEU A 121 18.50 5.39 -14.80
N LEU A 122 17.37 5.99 -14.43
CA LEU A 122 17.19 6.78 -13.22
C LEU A 122 16.69 5.88 -12.10
N PHE A 123 17.31 5.95 -10.93
CA PHE A 123 16.91 5.16 -9.78
C PHE A 123 17.15 5.89 -8.47
N LEU A 124 16.45 5.47 -7.43
CA LEU A 124 16.63 5.94 -6.07
C LEU A 124 17.53 4.96 -5.31
N SER A 125 18.48 5.47 -4.53
CA SER A 125 19.35 4.65 -3.69
C SER A 125 19.64 5.32 -2.35
N THR A 126 19.85 4.50 -1.32
CA THR A 126 20.26 4.96 0.03
C THR A 126 21.77 4.92 0.24
N ARG A 127 22.58 4.73 -0.82
CA ARG A 127 24.05 4.54 -0.74
C ARG A 127 24.83 5.72 -0.17
N ASN A 128 24.28 6.95 -0.23
CA ASN A 128 24.87 8.15 0.35
C ASN A 128 24.24 8.57 1.70
N GLY A 129 23.58 7.62 2.40
CA GLY A 129 23.02 7.83 3.74
C GLY A 129 21.55 8.22 3.79
N GLN A 130 20.96 8.65 2.67
CA GLN A 130 19.54 8.92 2.54
C GLN A 130 19.08 8.55 1.12
N ARG A 131 17.77 8.40 0.92
CA ARG A 131 17.19 8.07 -0.39
C ARG A 131 17.33 9.25 -1.35
N ASN A 132 18.30 9.16 -2.25
CA ASN A 132 18.65 10.15 -3.25
C ASN A 132 18.58 9.60 -4.67
N LEU A 133 18.71 10.47 -5.69
CA LEU A 133 18.66 10.11 -7.10
C LEU A 133 20.06 9.82 -7.65
N PHE A 134 20.13 8.76 -8.45
CA PHE A 134 21.28 8.29 -9.18
C PHE A 134 20.91 7.93 -10.61
N SER A 135 21.87 7.98 -11.52
CA SER A 135 21.72 7.43 -12.87
C SER A 135 22.76 6.34 -13.12
N TYR A 136 22.34 5.30 -13.87
CA TYR A 136 23.20 4.22 -14.35
C TYR A 136 23.30 4.31 -15.86
N ASP A 137 24.52 4.39 -16.42
CA ASP A 137 24.78 4.40 -17.85
C ASP A 137 24.93 2.97 -18.38
N PHE A 138 24.09 2.56 -19.35
CA PHE A 138 24.08 1.18 -19.84
C PHE A 138 25.32 0.82 -20.66
N LYS A 139 26.04 1.80 -21.23
CA LYS A 139 27.21 1.57 -22.09
C LYS A 139 28.47 1.31 -21.27
N ASN A 140 28.78 2.22 -20.37
CA ASN A 140 30.01 2.14 -19.57
C ASN A 140 29.79 1.54 -18.18
N GLN A 141 28.53 1.29 -17.78
CA GLN A 141 28.11 0.74 -16.49
C GLN A 141 28.49 1.63 -15.29
N GLU A 142 28.62 2.93 -15.51
CA GLU A 142 28.93 3.89 -14.47
C GLU A 142 27.67 4.36 -13.77
N ILE A 143 27.81 4.62 -12.47
CA ILE A 143 26.77 5.20 -11.63
C ILE A 143 27.17 6.62 -11.28
N GLN A 144 26.30 7.57 -11.59
CA GLN A 144 26.44 8.98 -11.26
C GLN A 144 25.45 9.36 -10.16
N GLU A 145 25.93 9.98 -9.10
CA GLU A 145 25.10 10.65 -8.09
C GLU A 145 24.53 11.93 -8.69
N LEU A 146 23.20 12.07 -8.68
CA LEU A 146 22.51 13.26 -9.19
C LEU A 146 22.12 14.21 -8.05
N THR A 147 21.83 13.67 -6.85
CA THR A 147 21.44 14.46 -5.69
C THR A 147 22.08 13.92 -4.41
N ASN A 148 22.30 14.82 -3.43
CA ASN A 148 22.80 14.49 -2.11
C ASN A 148 22.09 15.33 -1.04
N TYR A 149 20.82 15.00 -0.79
CA TYR A 149 19.99 15.71 0.16
C TYR A 149 19.88 14.96 1.50
N PRO A 150 19.77 15.68 2.63
CA PRO A 150 19.67 15.08 3.96
C PRO A 150 18.29 14.44 4.24
N ARG A 151 17.27 14.76 3.44
CA ARG A 151 15.94 14.18 3.53
C ARG A 151 15.61 13.34 2.29
N PRO A 152 14.69 12.37 2.39
CA PRO A 152 14.39 11.47 1.27
C PRO A 152 13.75 12.20 0.10
N ILE A 153 14.11 11.80 -1.12
CA ILE A 153 13.41 12.16 -2.36
C ILE A 153 12.22 11.22 -2.54
N PHE A 154 11.09 11.76 -3.02
CA PHE A 154 9.85 11.06 -3.30
C PHE A 154 9.53 11.09 -4.80
N GLY A 155 9.72 9.95 -5.47
CA GLY A 155 9.46 9.83 -6.91
C GLY A 155 10.36 10.71 -7.77
N ALA A 156 10.54 10.31 -9.01
CA ALA A 156 11.21 11.13 -10.01
C ALA A 156 10.75 10.73 -11.42
N PHE A 157 10.70 11.71 -12.33
CA PHE A 157 10.30 11.53 -13.70
C PHE A 157 11.30 12.18 -14.64
N TRP A 158 11.70 11.42 -15.66
CA TRP A 158 12.52 11.93 -16.75
C TRP A 158 11.62 12.53 -17.84
N SER A 159 11.88 13.76 -18.27
CA SER A 159 11.08 14.41 -19.30
C SER A 159 11.16 13.67 -20.65
N PRO A 160 10.07 13.52 -21.39
CA PRO A 160 10.07 12.78 -22.66
C PRO A 160 11.00 13.35 -23.75
N ASN A 161 11.31 14.64 -23.70
CA ASN A 161 12.24 15.34 -24.59
C ASN A 161 13.70 15.30 -24.16
N ASN A 162 14.00 14.62 -23.02
CA ASN A 162 15.35 14.46 -22.46
C ASN A 162 16.01 15.77 -21.98
N ASP A 163 15.23 16.78 -21.60
CA ASP A 163 15.75 18.10 -21.20
C ASP A 163 15.92 18.22 -19.67
N TYR A 164 15.05 17.58 -18.89
CA TYR A 164 15.04 17.74 -17.43
C TYR A 164 14.53 16.50 -16.69
N ILE A 165 14.77 16.49 -15.39
CA ILE A 165 14.21 15.55 -14.43
C ILE A 165 13.40 16.35 -13.40
N VAL A 166 12.17 15.91 -13.08
CA VAL A 166 11.36 16.44 -11.97
C VAL A 166 11.29 15.42 -10.84
N PHE A 167 11.29 15.89 -9.60
CA PHE A 167 11.27 15.03 -8.42
C PHE A 167 10.60 15.73 -7.24
N GLY A 168 10.13 14.94 -6.26
CA GLY A 168 9.58 15.45 -5.01
C GLY A 168 10.65 15.55 -3.93
N TYR A 169 10.77 16.71 -3.29
CA TYR A 169 11.70 16.91 -2.17
C TYR A 169 11.16 17.97 -1.19
N ASN A 170 11.49 17.82 0.10
CA ASN A 170 11.11 18.74 1.16
C ASN A 170 12.34 19.43 1.76
N ASP A 171 12.49 20.73 1.54
CA ASP A 171 13.52 21.59 2.18
C ASP A 171 12.94 22.50 3.27
N SER A 172 11.61 22.49 3.49
CA SER A 172 10.95 23.27 4.53
C SER A 172 11.27 22.76 5.94
N GLN A 173 11.16 23.62 6.95
CA GLN A 173 11.19 23.19 8.36
C GLN A 173 9.99 22.31 8.71
N ASN A 174 8.88 22.47 8.02
CA ASN A 174 7.70 21.62 8.16
C ASN A 174 7.96 20.24 7.54
N LEU A 175 8.09 19.19 8.36
CA LEU A 175 8.39 17.84 7.90
C LEU A 175 7.28 17.24 7.02
N HIS A 176 6.05 17.76 7.12
CA HIS A 176 4.89 17.32 6.36
C HIS A 176 4.75 17.99 4.99
N ASN A 177 5.65 18.91 4.67
CA ASN A 177 5.69 19.58 3.36
C ASN A 177 6.25 18.66 2.28
N GLY A 178 5.84 18.86 1.04
CA GLY A 178 6.41 18.25 -0.15
C GLY A 178 6.33 19.21 -1.32
N ASP A 179 7.48 19.50 -1.93
CA ASP A 179 7.60 20.43 -3.05
C ASP A 179 8.01 19.70 -4.33
N ILE A 180 7.68 20.28 -5.47
CA ILE A 180 8.14 19.80 -6.77
C ILE A 180 9.44 20.52 -7.14
N TRP A 181 10.48 19.74 -7.41
CA TRP A 181 11.79 20.19 -7.84
C TRP A 181 12.11 19.78 -9.26
N ILE A 182 12.99 20.51 -9.91
CA ILE A 182 13.46 20.26 -11.27
C ILE A 182 14.98 20.42 -11.35
N MET A 183 15.61 19.63 -12.21
CA MET A 183 17.04 19.71 -12.52
C MET A 183 17.30 19.34 -13.96
N ASP A 184 18.48 19.68 -14.48
CA ASP A 184 18.94 19.19 -15.78
C ASP A 184 19.25 17.67 -15.70
N VAL A 185 19.29 16.99 -16.84
CA VAL A 185 19.45 15.53 -16.90
C VAL A 185 20.80 15.01 -16.40
N ASP A 186 21.78 15.90 -16.24
CA ASP A 186 23.11 15.61 -15.67
C ASP A 186 23.18 15.84 -14.15
N GLY A 187 22.08 16.28 -13.53
CA GLY A 187 21.99 16.58 -12.10
C GLY A 187 22.32 18.03 -11.75
N SER A 188 22.68 18.89 -12.73
CA SER A 188 22.95 20.30 -12.50
C SER A 188 21.66 21.15 -12.42
N ASN A 189 21.78 22.42 -12.05
CA ASN A 189 20.70 23.41 -12.02
C ASN A 189 19.48 23.00 -11.18
N GLN A 190 19.73 22.30 -10.07
CA GLN A 190 18.66 21.87 -9.14
C GLN A 190 17.97 23.09 -8.53
N ARG A 191 16.64 23.13 -8.66
CA ARG A 191 15.83 24.22 -8.09
C ARG A 191 14.42 23.77 -7.78
N LYS A 192 13.81 24.44 -6.81
CA LYS A 192 12.38 24.30 -6.52
C LYS A 192 11.58 24.86 -7.70
N LEU A 193 10.68 24.03 -8.25
CA LEU A 193 9.81 24.41 -9.36
C LEU A 193 8.46 24.93 -8.86
N LEU A 194 7.87 24.23 -7.89
CA LEU A 194 6.55 24.54 -7.35
C LEU A 194 6.46 24.23 -5.87
N SER A 195 5.90 25.17 -5.11
CA SER A 195 5.53 25.05 -3.70
C SER A 195 4.26 25.85 -3.52
N LEU A 196 3.13 25.21 -3.27
CA LEU A 196 1.82 25.89 -3.23
C LEU A 196 1.53 26.49 -1.86
N LYS A 197 1.82 25.74 -0.80
CA LYS A 197 1.60 26.16 0.57
C LYS A 197 2.53 25.39 1.49
N ASP A 198 3.09 26.05 2.52
CA ASP A 198 3.87 25.32 3.51
C ASP A 198 3.02 24.25 4.19
N GLY A 199 3.51 23.03 4.20
CA GLY A 199 2.82 21.85 4.68
C GLY A 199 1.92 21.15 3.64
N SER A 200 1.73 21.70 2.43
CA SER A 200 1.09 20.93 1.36
C SER A 200 2.01 19.84 0.80
N ARG A 201 1.40 18.80 0.24
CA ARG A 201 2.11 17.71 -0.45
C ARG A 201 1.91 17.86 -1.94
N ASP A 202 2.83 18.57 -2.55
CA ASP A 202 2.83 18.82 -3.99
C ASP A 202 3.64 17.73 -4.69
N GLY A 203 3.05 17.03 -5.64
CA GLY A 203 3.69 15.91 -6.34
C GLY A 203 3.38 15.89 -7.84
N VAL A 204 4.32 15.34 -8.62
CA VAL A 204 4.15 15.07 -10.06
C VAL A 204 3.79 13.60 -10.24
N THR A 205 2.87 13.33 -11.17
CA THR A 205 2.42 11.97 -11.50
C THR A 205 2.66 11.61 -12.96
N ASP A 206 2.77 12.61 -13.85
CA ASP A 206 3.07 12.40 -15.26
C ASP A 206 3.60 13.68 -15.93
N ILE A 207 4.19 13.52 -17.12
CA ILE A 207 4.66 14.59 -17.97
C ILE A 207 4.05 14.42 -19.37
N SER A 208 3.49 15.49 -19.95
CA SER A 208 2.96 15.45 -21.30
C SER A 208 4.04 15.06 -22.32
N LYS A 209 3.64 14.42 -23.41
CA LYS A 209 4.55 13.90 -24.44
C LYS A 209 5.48 14.97 -25.04
N ASP A 210 5.02 16.23 -25.12
CA ASP A 210 5.82 17.37 -25.56
C ASP A 210 6.76 17.94 -24.49
N GLY A 211 6.70 17.42 -23.25
CA GLY A 211 7.53 17.87 -22.14
C GLY A 211 7.14 19.24 -21.57
N LYS A 212 5.95 19.79 -21.88
CA LYS A 212 5.57 21.16 -21.48
C LYS A 212 4.58 21.24 -20.33
N LYS A 213 3.89 20.14 -20.01
CA LYS A 213 2.88 20.10 -18.96
C LYS A 213 3.21 18.99 -17.97
N LEU A 214 3.00 19.27 -16.68
CA LEU A 214 3.09 18.29 -15.61
C LEU A 214 1.68 17.99 -15.08
N ALA A 215 1.34 16.73 -14.96
CA ALA A 215 0.21 16.32 -14.14
C ALA A 215 0.64 16.36 -12.67
N ILE A 216 -0.04 17.17 -11.88
CA ILE A 216 0.29 17.41 -10.48
C ILE A 216 -0.86 17.06 -9.55
N THR A 217 -0.53 16.67 -8.33
CA THR A 217 -1.49 16.50 -7.23
C THR A 217 -1.03 17.33 -6.04
N SER A 218 -1.97 17.99 -5.36
CA SER A 218 -1.68 18.72 -4.12
C SER A 218 -2.87 18.71 -3.18
N ASP A 219 -2.59 18.71 -1.87
CA ASP A 219 -3.59 18.81 -0.79
C ASP A 219 -3.65 20.21 -0.13
N PHE A 220 -3.20 21.25 -0.86
CA PHE A 220 -3.08 22.64 -0.36
C PHE A 220 -4.42 23.26 0.14
N GLU A 221 -5.56 22.75 -0.34
CA GLU A 221 -6.91 23.14 0.09
C GLU A 221 -7.56 22.14 1.08
N GLY A 222 -6.84 21.08 1.45
CA GLY A 222 -7.32 20.08 2.40
C GLY A 222 -7.49 18.69 1.78
N ASN A 223 -8.32 18.52 0.76
CA ASN A 223 -8.35 17.29 -0.04
C ASN A 223 -7.32 17.33 -1.16
N SER A 224 -6.78 16.16 -1.51
CA SER A 224 -5.91 16.03 -2.68
C SER A 224 -6.67 16.43 -3.94
N LYS A 225 -6.08 17.29 -4.74
CA LYS A 225 -6.67 17.86 -5.95
C LYS A 225 -5.76 17.62 -7.15
N ALA A 226 -6.35 17.20 -8.26
CA ALA A 226 -5.64 16.97 -9.51
C ALA A 226 -5.50 18.27 -10.31
N GLY A 227 -4.35 18.46 -10.95
CA GLY A 227 -4.09 19.65 -11.77
C GLY A 227 -3.10 19.42 -12.89
N ILE A 228 -3.06 20.37 -13.80
CA ILE A 228 -2.04 20.49 -14.85
C ILE A 228 -1.27 21.78 -14.62
N TYR A 229 0.04 21.67 -14.45
CA TYR A 229 0.98 22.78 -14.41
C TYR A 229 1.65 22.95 -15.76
N ASN A 230 1.56 24.15 -16.35
CA ASN A 230 2.22 24.49 -17.60
C ASN A 230 3.60 25.12 -17.32
N LEU A 231 4.67 24.48 -17.80
CA LEU A 231 6.06 24.92 -17.56
C LEU A 231 6.40 26.24 -18.25
N GLU A 232 5.73 26.58 -19.36
CA GLU A 232 5.99 27.82 -20.12
C GLU A 232 5.26 29.01 -19.51
N THR A 233 3.92 28.86 -19.26
CA THR A 233 3.10 29.97 -18.70
C THR A 233 3.18 30.03 -17.18
N LYS A 234 3.62 28.96 -16.51
CA LYS A 234 3.65 28.78 -15.04
C LYS A 234 2.26 28.80 -14.41
N GLU A 235 1.21 28.62 -15.19
CA GLU A 235 -0.17 28.53 -14.72
C GLU A 235 -0.54 27.11 -14.33
N ILE A 236 -1.44 26.99 -13.33
CA ILE A 236 -2.02 25.72 -12.93
C ILE A 236 -3.51 25.74 -13.25
N LYS A 237 -3.97 24.69 -13.92
CA LYS A 237 -5.38 24.40 -14.07
C LYS A 237 -5.76 23.24 -13.15
N TRP A 238 -6.62 23.52 -12.17
CA TRP A 238 -7.16 22.53 -11.24
C TRP A 238 -8.44 21.91 -11.76
N PHE A 239 -8.69 20.65 -11.37
CA PHE A 239 -9.88 19.88 -11.72
C PHE A 239 -10.60 19.39 -10.46
N GLY A 240 -11.88 19.01 -10.60
CA GLY A 240 -12.71 18.56 -9.50
C GLY A 240 -13.23 19.70 -8.59
N ASP A 241 -14.11 19.35 -7.70
CA ASP A 241 -14.80 20.28 -6.79
C ASP A 241 -14.28 20.22 -5.33
N SER A 242 -13.25 19.44 -5.08
CA SER A 242 -12.67 19.20 -3.74
C SER A 242 -13.60 18.50 -2.74
N SER A 243 -14.71 17.91 -3.19
CA SER A 243 -15.63 17.14 -2.31
C SER A 243 -15.08 15.74 -1.97
N SER A 244 -14.10 15.28 -2.74
CA SER A 244 -13.38 14.00 -2.58
C SER A 244 -11.89 14.21 -2.86
N GLU A 245 -11.07 13.22 -2.51
CA GLU A 245 -9.67 13.25 -2.91
C GLU A 245 -9.50 12.81 -4.36
N GLU A 246 -8.79 13.60 -5.14
CA GLU A 246 -8.47 13.30 -6.53
C GLU A 246 -6.97 13.36 -6.78
N TYR A 247 -6.47 12.28 -7.34
CA TYR A 247 -5.05 12.14 -7.68
C TYR A 247 -4.89 12.18 -9.20
N SER A 248 -4.03 13.04 -9.70
CA SER A 248 -3.64 13.02 -11.11
C SER A 248 -3.03 11.68 -11.49
N GLY A 249 -3.35 11.20 -12.69
CA GLY A 249 -2.76 10.01 -13.28
C GLY A 249 -2.00 10.36 -14.54
N LYS A 250 -2.51 9.95 -15.71
CA LYS A 250 -1.83 10.07 -17.00
C LYS A 250 -2.45 11.14 -17.89
N ILE A 251 -1.59 11.90 -18.55
CA ILE A 251 -1.97 12.79 -19.65
C ILE A 251 -2.08 11.95 -20.94
N SER A 252 -3.13 12.17 -21.75
CA SER A 252 -3.26 11.56 -23.07
C SER A 252 -2.09 11.94 -24.01
N ASP A 253 -1.79 11.09 -24.99
CA ASP A 253 -0.67 11.34 -25.92
C ASP A 253 -0.86 12.61 -26.76
N ASP A 254 -2.12 12.96 -27.07
CA ASP A 254 -2.49 14.19 -27.75
C ASP A 254 -2.56 15.42 -26.81
N GLY A 255 -2.43 15.20 -25.50
CA GLY A 255 -2.50 16.25 -24.49
C GLY A 255 -3.90 16.83 -24.24
N SER A 256 -4.96 16.17 -24.72
CA SER A 256 -6.34 16.67 -24.65
C SER A 256 -7.04 16.37 -23.32
N PHE A 257 -6.69 15.28 -22.64
CA PHE A 257 -7.31 14.90 -21.39
C PHE A 257 -6.33 14.39 -20.34
N LEU A 258 -6.75 14.46 -19.09
CA LEU A 258 -6.08 13.92 -17.91
C LEU A 258 -6.95 12.81 -17.31
N VAL A 259 -6.38 11.63 -17.10
CA VAL A 259 -7.01 10.56 -16.33
C VAL A 259 -6.61 10.71 -14.87
N CYS A 260 -7.59 10.78 -13.98
CA CYS A 260 -7.41 10.90 -12.53
C CYS A 260 -8.00 9.70 -11.80
N ALA A 261 -7.61 9.52 -10.55
CA ALA A 261 -8.21 8.58 -9.61
C ALA A 261 -8.96 9.36 -8.53
N ARG A 262 -10.27 9.15 -8.40
CA ARG A 262 -11.12 9.73 -7.33
C ARG A 262 -11.27 8.72 -6.21
N ASN A 263 -10.88 9.10 -4.98
CA ASN A 263 -11.03 8.30 -3.78
C ASN A 263 -12.17 8.87 -2.91
N SER A 264 -13.19 8.08 -2.70
CA SER A 264 -14.36 8.47 -1.89
C SER A 264 -15.01 7.25 -1.26
N LYS A 265 -15.36 7.33 0.03
CA LYS A 265 -16.06 6.25 0.76
C LYS A 265 -15.42 4.88 0.55
N ALA A 266 -14.10 4.81 0.70
CA ALA A 266 -13.30 3.60 0.54
C ALA A 266 -13.38 2.94 -0.86
N THR A 267 -13.72 3.70 -1.90
CA THR A 267 -13.67 3.29 -3.30
C THR A 267 -12.73 4.17 -4.10
N VAL A 268 -12.13 3.61 -5.15
CA VAL A 268 -11.32 4.37 -6.11
C VAL A 268 -11.91 4.17 -7.51
N SER A 269 -12.21 5.28 -8.18
CA SER A 269 -12.75 5.27 -9.55
C SER A 269 -11.97 6.19 -10.46
N PRO A 270 -11.75 5.83 -11.74
CA PRO A 270 -11.14 6.72 -12.70
C PRO A 270 -12.11 7.82 -13.10
N VAL A 271 -11.57 9.02 -13.27
CA VAL A 271 -12.26 10.22 -13.78
C VAL A 271 -11.41 10.82 -14.87
N ILE A 272 -12.03 11.30 -15.94
CA ILE A 272 -11.34 11.95 -17.05
C ILE A 272 -11.73 13.42 -17.10
N TYR A 273 -10.72 14.28 -17.18
CA TYR A 273 -10.92 15.72 -17.38
C TYR A 273 -10.39 16.12 -18.75
N ASN A 274 -11.21 16.77 -19.57
CA ASN A 274 -10.71 17.48 -20.74
C ASN A 274 -9.84 18.66 -20.27
N ILE A 275 -8.58 18.69 -20.68
CA ILE A 275 -7.61 19.67 -20.18
C ILE A 275 -7.97 21.09 -20.59
N GLU A 276 -8.48 21.32 -21.80
CA GLU A 276 -8.82 22.65 -22.28
C GLU A 276 -10.09 23.19 -21.63
N SER A 277 -11.20 22.45 -21.69
CA SER A 277 -12.50 22.91 -21.18
C SER A 277 -12.68 22.72 -19.66
N GLY A 278 -11.93 21.81 -19.04
CA GLY A 278 -12.14 21.38 -17.65
C GLY A 278 -13.33 20.44 -17.46
N LYS A 279 -14.01 20.04 -18.54
CA LYS A 279 -15.19 19.18 -18.47
C LYS A 279 -14.82 17.78 -17.96
N GLU A 280 -15.58 17.33 -16.95
CA GLU A 280 -15.47 16.00 -16.37
C GLU A 280 -16.24 14.96 -17.20
N LYS A 281 -15.67 13.76 -17.28
CA LYS A 281 -16.31 12.52 -17.71
C LYS A 281 -16.03 11.45 -16.64
N SER A 282 -17.01 11.16 -15.80
CA SER A 282 -16.95 10.04 -14.85
C SER A 282 -17.14 8.72 -15.58
N LEU A 283 -16.41 7.71 -15.14
CA LEU A 283 -16.55 6.33 -15.62
C LEU A 283 -17.25 5.51 -14.55
N GLU A 284 -18.33 4.82 -14.94
CA GLU A 284 -19.13 4.04 -14.01
C GLU A 284 -18.57 2.62 -13.85
N PHE A 285 -18.26 2.27 -12.60
CA PHE A 285 -17.83 0.95 -12.19
C PHE A 285 -18.55 0.54 -10.89
N PRO A 286 -18.69 -0.77 -10.63
CA PRO A 286 -19.16 -1.23 -9.32
C PRO A 286 -18.26 -0.72 -8.19
N PRO A 287 -18.78 -0.55 -6.96
CA PRO A 287 -17.96 -0.16 -5.81
C PRO A 287 -16.76 -1.07 -5.64
N GLY A 288 -15.57 -0.45 -5.53
CA GLY A 288 -14.31 -1.18 -5.46
C GLY A 288 -13.10 -0.29 -5.69
N ILE A 289 -12.04 -0.89 -6.17
CA ILE A 289 -10.84 -0.18 -6.64
C ILE A 289 -10.74 -0.38 -8.15
N VAL A 290 -10.85 0.69 -8.90
CA VAL A 290 -10.51 0.74 -10.31
C VAL A 290 -9.29 1.65 -10.45
N ALA A 291 -8.13 1.05 -10.65
CA ALA A 291 -6.85 1.70 -10.66
C ALA A 291 -6.03 1.31 -11.90
N GLY A 292 -4.91 2.01 -12.10
CA GLY A 292 -4.12 1.88 -13.32
C GLY A 292 -4.67 2.81 -14.39
N THR A 293 -3.97 3.91 -14.60
CA THR A 293 -4.41 4.96 -15.53
C THR A 293 -3.61 4.93 -16.82
N ALA A 294 -3.22 3.72 -17.26
CA ALA A 294 -2.44 3.57 -18.47
C ALA A 294 -3.33 3.80 -19.70
N VAL A 295 -3.03 4.86 -20.45
CA VAL A 295 -3.68 5.19 -21.71
C VAL A 295 -2.96 4.48 -22.84
N THR A 296 -3.70 3.74 -23.68
CA THR A 296 -3.10 3.03 -24.83
C THR A 296 -2.73 4.00 -25.96
N LYS A 297 -2.04 3.47 -26.96
CA LYS A 297 -1.71 4.21 -28.19
C LYS A 297 -3.00 4.73 -28.85
N ASN A 298 -2.97 5.97 -29.34
CA ASN A 298 -4.08 6.70 -29.94
C ASN A 298 -5.18 7.15 -28.96
N ASP A 299 -4.95 7.04 -27.66
CA ASP A 299 -5.86 7.54 -26.61
C ASP A 299 -7.29 6.97 -26.66
N GLU A 300 -7.45 5.75 -27.21
CA GLU A 300 -8.76 5.10 -27.39
C GLU A 300 -9.18 4.24 -26.21
N PHE A 301 -8.20 3.72 -25.45
CA PHE A 301 -8.46 2.75 -24.36
C PHE A 301 -7.69 3.09 -23.10
N LEU A 302 -8.26 2.70 -21.96
CA LEU A 302 -7.56 2.62 -20.70
C LEU A 302 -7.27 1.15 -20.35
N VAL A 303 -6.06 0.87 -19.86
CA VAL A 303 -5.75 -0.42 -19.21
C VAL A 303 -5.85 -0.22 -17.72
N LEU A 304 -6.79 -0.92 -17.09
CA LEU A 304 -7.19 -0.72 -15.69
C LEU A 304 -7.16 -2.06 -14.94
N THR A 305 -6.93 -1.97 -13.64
CA THR A 305 -7.25 -3.06 -12.71
C THR A 305 -8.61 -2.81 -12.09
N LEU A 306 -9.45 -3.82 -12.06
CA LEU A 306 -10.77 -3.78 -11.42
C LEU A 306 -10.81 -4.81 -10.29
N ASN A 307 -11.13 -4.35 -9.08
CA ASN A 307 -11.25 -5.18 -7.89
C ASN A 307 -12.46 -4.70 -7.07
N SER A 308 -13.28 -5.62 -6.55
CA SER A 308 -14.39 -5.30 -5.68
C SER A 308 -14.47 -6.31 -4.54
N SER A 309 -15.31 -6.10 -3.54
CA SER A 309 -15.37 -6.99 -2.38
C SER A 309 -15.63 -8.48 -2.69
N ILE A 310 -16.30 -8.78 -3.83
CA ILE A 310 -16.62 -10.15 -4.26
C ILE A 310 -15.82 -10.63 -5.47
N ASN A 311 -15.09 -9.75 -6.14
CA ASN A 311 -14.30 -10.08 -7.31
C ASN A 311 -12.82 -9.78 -7.06
N PRO A 312 -11.94 -10.79 -7.14
CA PRO A 312 -10.48 -10.57 -7.18
C PRO A 312 -10.07 -9.62 -8.29
N SER A 313 -8.85 -9.12 -8.21
CA SER A 313 -8.30 -8.23 -9.23
C SER A 313 -8.34 -8.87 -10.61
N ARG A 314 -8.80 -8.12 -11.60
CA ARG A 314 -8.76 -8.46 -13.02
C ARG A 314 -8.17 -7.31 -13.81
N LEU A 315 -7.43 -7.61 -14.86
CA LEU A 315 -6.91 -6.64 -15.80
C LEU A 315 -7.92 -6.47 -16.92
N ILE A 316 -8.33 -5.23 -17.18
CA ILE A 316 -9.31 -4.88 -18.19
C ILE A 316 -8.78 -3.83 -19.15
N LYS A 317 -9.30 -3.83 -20.37
CA LYS A 317 -9.18 -2.77 -21.36
C LYS A 317 -10.54 -2.10 -21.48
N TYR A 318 -10.61 -0.82 -21.20
CA TYR A 318 -11.84 -0.02 -21.26
C TYR A 318 -11.81 0.88 -22.47
N ASP A 319 -12.79 0.77 -23.35
CA ASP A 319 -12.93 1.61 -24.55
C ASP A 319 -13.57 2.96 -24.19
N LEU A 320 -12.87 4.05 -24.48
CA LEU A 320 -13.31 5.42 -24.14
C LEU A 320 -14.49 5.91 -24.98
N ASN A 321 -14.73 5.31 -26.15
CA ASN A 321 -15.80 5.70 -27.06
C ASN A 321 -17.06 4.87 -26.86
N SER A 322 -16.93 3.53 -26.85
CA SER A 322 -18.06 2.62 -26.75
C SER A 322 -18.43 2.26 -25.31
N HIS A 323 -17.57 2.56 -24.34
CA HIS A 323 -17.68 2.17 -22.92
C HIS A 323 -17.63 0.64 -22.68
N ASN A 324 -17.19 -0.12 -23.68
CA ASN A 324 -17.05 -1.56 -23.54
C ASN A 324 -15.85 -1.93 -22.66
N ILE A 325 -16.05 -2.96 -21.84
CA ILE A 325 -15.00 -3.58 -21.05
C ILE A 325 -14.59 -4.89 -21.73
N ASP A 326 -13.30 -5.01 -21.99
CA ASP A 326 -12.67 -6.21 -22.51
C ASP A 326 -11.70 -6.76 -21.44
N GLU A 327 -11.97 -7.99 -20.95
CA GLU A 327 -11.09 -8.64 -19.98
C GLU A 327 -9.81 -9.12 -20.66
N LEU A 328 -8.67 -8.62 -20.16
CA LEU A 328 -7.35 -9.05 -20.59
C LEU A 328 -6.87 -10.27 -19.78
N ILE A 329 -7.04 -10.21 -18.45
CA ILE A 329 -6.80 -11.33 -17.55
C ILE A 329 -8.10 -11.60 -16.79
N PRO A 330 -8.77 -12.73 -17.04
CA PRO A 330 -9.96 -13.12 -16.33
C PRO A 330 -9.67 -13.49 -14.88
N ILE A 331 -10.74 -13.60 -14.08
CA ILE A 331 -10.65 -14.05 -12.70
C ILE A 331 -10.44 -15.56 -12.68
N GLU A 332 -9.35 -16.01 -12.07
CA GLU A 332 -9.04 -17.42 -11.83
C GLU A 332 -9.60 -17.86 -10.47
N LEU A 333 -10.85 -18.27 -10.42
CA LEU A 333 -11.48 -18.80 -9.21
C LEU A 333 -11.31 -20.32 -9.04
N GLY A 334 -10.70 -21.00 -10.04
CA GLY A 334 -10.71 -22.46 -10.10
C GLY A 334 -12.15 -23.00 -10.13
N ASN A 335 -12.48 -23.89 -9.21
CA ASN A 335 -13.85 -24.45 -9.11
C ASN A 335 -14.67 -23.79 -7.99
N LEU A 336 -14.31 -22.57 -7.57
CA LEU A 336 -15.10 -21.82 -6.58
C LEU A 336 -16.31 -21.17 -7.24
N ASP A 337 -17.47 -21.32 -6.61
CA ASP A 337 -18.68 -20.62 -7.02
C ASP A 337 -18.55 -19.13 -6.69
N PRO A 338 -18.68 -18.19 -7.66
CA PRO A 338 -18.66 -16.76 -7.38
C PRO A 338 -19.69 -16.33 -6.33
N ASP A 339 -20.83 -17.01 -6.25
CA ASP A 339 -21.86 -16.75 -5.24
C ASP A 339 -21.44 -17.13 -3.82
N PHE A 340 -20.29 -17.76 -3.64
CA PHE A 340 -19.72 -18.02 -2.32
C PHE A 340 -19.30 -16.73 -1.63
N PHE A 341 -18.81 -15.75 -2.36
CA PHE A 341 -18.24 -14.54 -1.79
C PHE A 341 -19.30 -13.57 -1.25
N VAL A 342 -18.95 -12.90 -0.17
CA VAL A 342 -19.83 -11.99 0.59
C VAL A 342 -19.51 -10.55 0.23
N THR A 343 -20.54 -9.76 -0.10
CA THR A 343 -20.42 -8.32 -0.34
C THR A 343 -20.26 -7.57 0.98
N ASP A 344 -19.41 -6.55 0.97
CA ASP A 344 -19.23 -5.62 2.08
C ASP A 344 -20.34 -4.56 2.14
N GLU A 345 -20.44 -3.91 3.31
CA GLU A 345 -21.23 -2.70 3.53
C GLU A 345 -20.28 -1.57 3.98
N TYR A 346 -20.38 -0.40 3.37
CA TYR A 346 -19.73 0.80 3.91
C TYR A 346 -20.65 1.42 4.96
N VAL A 347 -20.15 1.62 6.17
CA VAL A 347 -20.88 2.19 7.28
C VAL A 347 -20.15 3.40 7.85
N GLU A 348 -20.88 4.31 8.50
CA GLU A 348 -20.32 5.45 9.18
C GLU A 348 -20.83 5.49 10.63
N TYR A 349 -19.98 5.88 11.56
CA TYR A 349 -20.33 6.03 12.97
C TYR A 349 -19.60 7.22 13.59
N PRO A 350 -20.15 7.83 14.64
CA PRO A 350 -19.48 8.92 15.34
C PRO A 350 -18.42 8.39 16.30
N SER A 351 -17.27 9.05 16.36
CA SER A 351 -16.29 8.91 17.44
C SER A 351 -16.74 9.67 18.69
N THR A 352 -16.01 9.53 19.80
CA THR A 352 -16.31 10.18 21.08
C THR A 352 -16.36 11.70 21.01
N ASP A 353 -15.59 12.31 20.10
CA ASP A 353 -15.55 13.75 19.85
C ASP A 353 -16.49 14.22 18.72
N GLY A 354 -17.33 13.33 18.19
CA GLY A 354 -18.28 13.60 17.12
C GLY A 354 -17.69 13.49 15.70
N LEU A 355 -16.41 13.15 15.56
CA LEU A 355 -15.80 12.89 14.25
C LEU A 355 -16.47 11.68 13.59
N THR A 356 -16.88 11.83 12.32
CA THR A 356 -17.45 10.72 11.55
C THR A 356 -16.34 9.80 11.06
N ILE A 357 -16.43 8.51 11.40
CA ILE A 357 -15.48 7.46 11.02
C ILE A 357 -16.14 6.52 10.01
N GLY A 358 -15.52 6.34 8.85
CA GLY A 358 -15.93 5.36 7.86
C GLY A 358 -15.39 3.97 8.18
N ALA A 359 -16.17 2.93 7.91
CA ALA A 359 -15.73 1.55 8.08
C ALA A 359 -16.34 0.62 7.04
N ILE A 360 -15.69 -0.53 6.86
CA ILE A 360 -16.18 -1.62 6.02
C ILE A 360 -16.66 -2.74 6.93
N LEU A 361 -17.87 -3.22 6.69
CA LEU A 361 -18.51 -4.28 7.46
C LEU A 361 -18.82 -5.48 6.56
N TYR A 362 -18.32 -6.67 6.93
CA TYR A 362 -18.73 -7.93 6.36
C TYR A 362 -19.55 -8.71 7.38
N LYS A 363 -20.66 -9.31 6.93
CA LYS A 363 -21.46 -10.24 7.74
C LYS A 363 -21.83 -11.47 6.92
N PRO A 364 -21.97 -12.66 7.52
CA PRO A 364 -22.42 -13.86 6.80
C PRO A 364 -23.72 -13.63 6.02
N LYS A 365 -23.83 -14.22 4.83
CA LYS A 365 -25.04 -14.09 3.97
C LYS A 365 -26.33 -14.50 4.66
N LYS A 366 -26.26 -15.44 5.59
CA LYS A 366 -27.41 -15.96 6.34
C LYS A 366 -27.11 -15.93 7.82
N ILE A 367 -27.87 -15.15 8.59
CA ILE A 367 -27.86 -15.12 10.04
C ILE A 367 -29.27 -15.58 10.49
N LYS A 368 -29.32 -16.59 11.34
CA LYS A 368 -30.61 -17.09 11.85
C LYS A 368 -31.24 -16.03 12.77
N LEU A 369 -32.57 -16.02 12.80
CA LEU A 369 -33.29 -15.10 13.69
C LEU A 369 -32.87 -15.35 15.15
N GLY A 370 -32.40 -14.27 15.83
CA GLY A 370 -31.92 -14.33 17.20
C GLY A 370 -30.48 -14.83 17.37
N GLU A 371 -29.81 -15.26 16.31
CA GLU A 371 -28.41 -15.65 16.36
C GLU A 371 -27.51 -14.41 16.53
N LYS A 372 -26.50 -14.55 17.40
CA LYS A 372 -25.48 -13.54 17.63
C LYS A 372 -24.11 -14.09 17.27
N LEU A 373 -23.39 -13.37 16.44
CA LEU A 373 -22.10 -13.79 15.88
C LEU A 373 -20.94 -13.06 16.52
N PRO A 374 -19.77 -13.72 16.64
CA PRO A 374 -18.53 -13.07 17.08
C PRO A 374 -18.06 -12.03 16.05
N VAL A 375 -17.38 -11.00 16.54
CA VAL A 375 -16.81 -9.94 15.72
C VAL A 375 -15.29 -9.97 15.75
N LEU A 376 -14.68 -9.74 14.61
CA LEU A 376 -13.27 -9.47 14.46
C LEU A 376 -13.10 -8.03 13.93
N VAL A 377 -12.46 -7.19 14.74
CA VAL A 377 -12.06 -5.83 14.35
C VAL A 377 -10.68 -5.93 13.72
N GLU A 378 -10.60 -5.65 12.44
CA GLU A 378 -9.35 -5.66 11.68
C GLU A 378 -8.80 -4.25 11.53
N ILE A 379 -7.53 -4.05 11.90
CA ILE A 379 -6.87 -2.74 11.87
C ILE A 379 -5.81 -2.70 10.78
N HIS A 380 -5.88 -1.68 9.91
CA HIS A 380 -4.91 -1.52 8.82
C HIS A 380 -3.54 -1.05 9.29
N GLY A 381 -2.54 -1.32 8.47
CA GLY A 381 -1.18 -0.81 8.64
C GLY A 381 -1.05 0.66 8.22
N GLY A 382 0.09 1.24 8.50
CA GLY A 382 0.43 2.63 8.17
C GLY A 382 1.07 3.36 9.34
N PRO A 383 0.35 4.25 10.09
CA PRO A 383 -1.08 4.55 10.09
C PRO A 383 -1.63 5.21 8.81
N THR A 384 -0.76 5.88 8.06
CA THR A 384 -1.10 6.54 6.80
C THR A 384 -1.45 5.51 5.71
N GLY A 385 -2.66 5.03 5.75
CA GLY A 385 -3.25 4.02 4.85
C GLY A 385 -4.76 4.02 4.99
N GLN A 386 -5.46 3.13 4.31
CA GLN A 386 -6.89 2.91 4.50
C GLN A 386 -7.31 1.51 4.06
N TYR A 387 -8.46 1.06 4.55
CA TYR A 387 -9.19 -0.03 3.95
C TYR A 387 -10.04 0.47 2.79
N TYR A 388 -10.06 -0.34 1.74
CA TYR A 388 -10.91 -0.13 0.57
C TYR A 388 -11.94 -1.24 0.45
N ARG A 389 -13.00 -0.98 -0.29
CA ARG A 389 -14.03 -1.96 -0.67
C ARG A 389 -13.50 -2.89 -1.76
N ASN A 390 -12.52 -3.72 -1.41
CA ASN A 390 -11.79 -4.60 -2.32
C ASN A 390 -11.86 -6.05 -1.87
N PHE A 391 -11.55 -6.97 -2.78
CA PHE A 391 -11.47 -8.39 -2.46
C PHE A 391 -10.36 -8.68 -1.46
N SER A 392 -10.73 -9.31 -0.38
CA SER A 392 -9.80 -9.86 0.61
C SER A 392 -10.10 -11.34 0.80
N MET A 393 -9.16 -12.19 0.41
CA MET A 393 -9.30 -13.64 0.62
C MET A 393 -9.51 -13.98 2.08
N PHE A 394 -8.81 -13.26 2.97
CA PHE A 394 -8.89 -13.54 4.40
C PHE A 394 -10.23 -13.14 4.98
N ASP A 395 -10.78 -11.97 4.60
CA ASP A 395 -12.12 -11.55 5.03
C ASP A 395 -13.18 -12.56 4.55
N GLN A 396 -13.06 -13.02 3.30
CA GLN A 396 -13.96 -14.03 2.75
C GLN A 396 -13.85 -15.37 3.50
N ILE A 397 -12.65 -15.76 3.92
CA ILE A 397 -12.46 -16.95 4.77
C ILE A 397 -13.10 -16.74 6.14
N LEU A 398 -12.87 -15.60 6.79
CA LEU A 398 -13.38 -15.32 8.12
C LEU A 398 -14.91 -15.22 8.14
N VAL A 399 -15.51 -14.44 7.23
CA VAL A 399 -16.97 -14.23 7.19
C VAL A 399 -17.72 -15.53 6.88
N ASN A 400 -17.18 -16.36 6.00
CA ASN A 400 -17.77 -17.68 5.70
C ASN A 400 -17.49 -18.74 6.79
N ASN A 401 -16.67 -18.43 7.81
CA ASN A 401 -16.53 -19.20 9.05
C ASN A 401 -17.38 -18.64 10.20
N GLY A 402 -18.30 -17.71 9.94
CA GLY A 402 -19.28 -17.21 10.90
C GLY A 402 -18.84 -15.99 11.69
N PHE A 403 -17.76 -15.32 11.31
CA PHE A 403 -17.35 -14.06 11.94
C PHE A 403 -17.96 -12.85 11.22
N ILE A 404 -18.28 -11.82 11.96
CA ILE A 404 -18.48 -10.46 11.44
C ILE A 404 -17.10 -9.81 11.37
N ILE A 405 -16.76 -9.16 10.26
CA ILE A 405 -15.49 -8.45 10.11
C ILE A 405 -15.78 -6.97 10.03
N PHE A 406 -15.11 -6.19 10.87
CA PHE A 406 -15.25 -4.75 10.94
C PHE A 406 -13.90 -4.07 10.74
N LYS A 407 -13.81 -3.19 9.76
CA LYS A 407 -12.56 -2.57 9.29
C LYS A 407 -12.69 -1.05 9.34
N PRO A 408 -12.41 -0.40 10.48
CA PRO A 408 -12.50 1.05 10.59
C PRO A 408 -11.35 1.75 9.85
N ASN A 409 -11.66 2.85 9.17
CA ASN A 409 -10.70 3.83 8.70
C ASN A 409 -10.63 4.96 9.74
N PHE A 410 -9.88 4.72 10.80
CA PHE A 410 -9.70 5.61 11.94
C PHE A 410 -8.94 6.88 11.54
N ARG A 411 -8.97 7.95 12.38
CA ARG A 411 -8.17 9.16 12.13
C ARG A 411 -6.69 8.81 11.89
N GLY A 412 -6.06 9.52 10.95
CA GLY A 412 -4.77 9.15 10.40
C GLY A 412 -4.87 8.39 9.07
N SER A 413 -6.04 7.83 8.74
CA SER A 413 -6.26 7.16 7.45
C SER A 413 -6.24 8.15 6.28
N THR A 414 -5.81 7.66 5.11
CA THR A 414 -5.94 8.38 3.82
C THR A 414 -7.36 8.31 3.29
N GLY A 415 -7.71 9.17 2.31
CA GLY A 415 -9.02 9.13 1.64
C GLY A 415 -10.11 9.95 2.33
N TYR A 416 -9.77 10.66 3.40
CA TYR A 416 -10.68 11.50 4.21
C TYR A 416 -10.19 12.93 4.35
N GLY A 417 -9.22 13.32 3.52
CA GLY A 417 -8.61 14.65 3.50
C GLY A 417 -7.46 14.83 4.49
N ARG A 418 -6.66 15.87 4.23
CA ARG A 418 -5.44 16.17 4.96
C ARG A 418 -5.65 16.32 6.47
N LYS A 419 -6.68 17.06 6.87
CA LYS A 419 -6.97 17.31 8.30
C LYS A 419 -7.20 15.98 9.05
N PHE A 420 -7.97 15.06 8.45
CA PHE A 420 -8.25 13.77 9.04
C PHE A 420 -6.98 12.92 9.14
N GLN A 421 -6.16 12.92 8.09
CA GLN A 421 -4.91 12.18 8.06
C GLN A 421 -3.88 12.70 9.08
N ASP A 422 -3.81 14.01 9.31
CA ASP A 422 -2.85 14.62 10.23
C ASP A 422 -3.26 14.52 11.71
N MET A 423 -4.48 14.05 12.01
CA MET A 423 -4.95 13.86 13.40
C MET A 423 -4.18 12.82 14.21
N ASN A 424 -3.36 11.97 13.57
CA ASN A 424 -2.45 11.06 14.28
C ASN A 424 -1.10 11.66 14.65
N ILE A 425 -0.73 12.83 14.14
CA ILE A 425 0.57 13.44 14.40
C ILE A 425 0.66 13.74 15.89
N GLU A 426 1.71 13.22 16.53
CA GLU A 426 1.95 13.30 17.98
C GLU A 426 0.82 12.70 18.85
N ASP A 427 -0.13 11.99 18.23
CA ASP A 427 -1.26 11.34 18.94
C ASP A 427 -1.46 9.85 18.57
N ILE A 428 -0.41 9.19 18.13
CA ILE A 428 -0.40 7.75 17.83
C ILE A 428 -0.89 6.94 19.05
N GLY A 429 -1.94 6.12 18.85
CA GLY A 429 -2.55 5.35 19.94
C GLY A 429 -3.45 6.18 20.87
N GLY A 430 -3.77 7.41 20.49
CA GLY A 430 -4.70 8.30 21.18
C GLY A 430 -6.08 8.30 20.54
N GLY A 431 -6.39 9.33 19.75
CA GLY A 431 -7.68 9.48 19.09
C GLY A 431 -8.03 8.34 18.13
N ASP A 432 -7.05 7.72 17.48
CA ASP A 432 -7.25 6.55 16.63
C ASP A 432 -7.72 5.31 17.41
N LEU A 433 -7.23 5.10 18.65
CA LEU A 433 -7.78 4.07 19.54
C LEU A 433 -9.24 4.39 19.92
N GLU A 434 -9.55 5.65 20.27
CA GLU A 434 -10.92 6.04 20.63
C GLU A 434 -11.89 5.87 19.43
N ASP A 435 -11.44 6.10 18.20
CA ASP A 435 -12.23 5.83 16.99
C ASP A 435 -12.55 4.33 16.86
N ILE A 436 -11.58 3.46 17.12
CA ILE A 436 -11.75 2.00 17.08
C ILE A 436 -12.72 1.55 18.18
N ILE A 437 -12.60 2.08 19.40
CA ILE A 437 -13.50 1.77 20.52
C ILE A 437 -14.93 2.24 20.22
N SER A 438 -15.10 3.45 19.67
CA SER A 438 -16.40 3.93 19.21
C SER A 438 -17.03 3.02 18.15
N GLY A 439 -16.20 2.44 17.26
CA GLY A 439 -16.63 1.42 16.32
C GLY A 439 -17.10 0.13 17.00
N VAL A 440 -16.45 -0.29 18.08
CA VAL A 440 -16.93 -1.42 18.90
C VAL A 440 -18.28 -1.10 19.56
N ASP A 441 -18.46 0.13 20.06
CA ASP A 441 -19.73 0.53 20.65
C ASP A 441 -20.85 0.61 19.59
N TYR A 442 -20.56 1.11 18.38
CA TYR A 442 -21.47 0.99 17.24
C TYR A 442 -21.86 -0.46 16.97
N LEU A 443 -20.90 -1.39 16.90
CA LEU A 443 -21.17 -2.81 16.67
C LEU A 443 -22.08 -3.41 17.75
N LYS A 444 -21.92 -3.04 19.01
CA LYS A 444 -22.76 -3.50 20.12
C LYS A 444 -24.23 -3.05 20.00
N THR A 445 -24.55 -2.08 19.15
CA THR A 445 -25.95 -1.68 18.85
C THR A 445 -26.64 -2.64 17.88
N LEU A 446 -25.85 -3.40 17.09
CA LEU A 446 -26.38 -4.30 16.08
C LEU A 446 -26.92 -5.59 16.72
N ASN A 447 -28.16 -5.97 16.35
CA ASN A 447 -28.90 -7.07 16.97
C ASN A 447 -28.28 -8.47 16.73
N PHE A 448 -27.45 -8.61 15.71
CA PHE A 448 -26.77 -9.86 15.34
C PHE A 448 -25.35 -9.98 15.90
N VAL A 449 -24.88 -9.02 16.68
CA VAL A 449 -23.54 -9.02 17.28
C VAL A 449 -23.56 -9.64 18.67
N ASP A 450 -22.63 -10.56 18.93
CA ASP A 450 -22.32 -11.03 20.29
C ASP A 450 -21.34 -10.09 20.97
N LYS A 451 -21.85 -9.28 21.88
CA LYS A 451 -21.08 -8.25 22.60
C LYS A 451 -19.94 -8.80 23.48
N ASN A 452 -19.97 -10.11 23.78
CA ASN A 452 -18.99 -10.78 24.63
C ASN A 452 -17.92 -11.54 23.84
N ARG A 453 -18.04 -11.58 22.50
CA ARG A 453 -17.11 -12.28 21.60
C ARG A 453 -16.54 -11.33 20.56
N ILE A 454 -15.71 -10.38 21.01
CA ILE A 454 -15.06 -9.38 20.16
C ILE A 454 -13.55 -9.61 20.21
N GLY A 455 -12.96 -9.88 19.06
CA GLY A 455 -11.51 -9.99 18.84
C GLY A 455 -10.97 -8.83 18.04
N ILE A 456 -9.67 -8.61 18.14
CA ILE A 456 -8.94 -7.60 17.37
C ILE A 456 -7.74 -8.23 16.68
N PHE A 457 -7.46 -7.81 15.44
CA PHE A 457 -6.23 -8.23 14.77
C PHE A 457 -5.76 -7.19 13.76
N GLY A 458 -4.49 -7.29 13.39
CA GLY A 458 -3.93 -6.41 12.37
C GLY A 458 -2.46 -6.69 12.08
N THR A 459 -1.96 -6.00 11.06
CA THR A 459 -0.60 -6.16 10.56
C THR A 459 0.14 -4.83 10.62
N SER A 460 1.46 -4.84 10.98
CA SER A 460 2.28 -3.63 11.06
C SER A 460 1.73 -2.65 12.10
N TYR A 461 1.31 -1.44 11.69
CA TYR A 461 0.60 -0.53 12.59
C TYR A 461 -0.68 -1.15 13.17
N GLY A 462 -1.41 -1.96 12.39
CA GLY A 462 -2.55 -2.73 12.90
C GLY A 462 -2.14 -3.76 13.96
N GLY A 463 -0.95 -4.34 13.83
CA GLY A 463 -0.33 -5.18 14.86
C GLY A 463 0.03 -4.39 16.12
N TYR A 464 0.58 -3.17 15.96
CA TYR A 464 0.78 -2.23 17.07
C TYR A 464 -0.54 -1.94 17.78
N MET A 465 -1.57 -1.56 17.04
CA MET A 465 -2.88 -1.24 17.61
C MET A 465 -3.52 -2.45 18.29
N THR A 466 -3.28 -3.66 17.79
CA THR A 466 -3.72 -4.89 18.46
C THR A 466 -3.06 -5.04 19.85
N PHE A 467 -1.73 -4.87 19.95
CA PHE A 467 -1.04 -4.86 21.24
C PHE A 467 -1.52 -3.70 22.11
N TRP A 468 -1.65 -2.51 21.54
CA TRP A 468 -2.02 -1.29 22.27
C TRP A 468 -3.44 -1.36 22.82
N ALA A 469 -4.43 -1.72 22.00
CA ALA A 469 -5.82 -1.82 22.42
C ALA A 469 -6.03 -2.88 23.51
N THR A 470 -5.34 -4.02 23.42
CA THR A 470 -5.47 -5.11 24.40
C THR A 470 -4.87 -4.79 25.77
N VAL A 471 -3.93 -3.85 25.86
CA VAL A 471 -3.39 -3.39 27.16
C VAL A 471 -4.02 -2.09 27.66
N LYS A 472 -4.65 -1.29 26.77
CA LYS A 472 -5.27 0.00 27.15
C LYS A 472 -6.77 -0.11 27.44
N LYS A 473 -7.45 -1.10 26.85
CA LYS A 473 -8.89 -1.38 27.00
C LYS A 473 -9.10 -2.91 27.13
N PRO A 474 -8.45 -3.56 28.12
CA PRO A 474 -8.41 -5.03 28.23
C PRO A 474 -9.80 -5.67 28.38
N GLU A 475 -10.75 -4.95 28.97
CA GLU A 475 -12.12 -5.40 29.22
C GLU A 475 -12.95 -5.62 27.95
N ILE A 476 -12.51 -5.07 26.83
CA ILE A 476 -13.25 -5.14 25.55
C ILE A 476 -12.92 -6.43 24.79
N TRP A 477 -11.64 -6.80 24.79
CA TRP A 477 -11.11 -7.78 23.85
C TRP A 477 -11.08 -9.18 24.42
N LYS A 478 -11.68 -10.12 23.72
CA LYS A 478 -11.68 -11.53 24.06
C LYS A 478 -10.43 -12.27 23.58
N ALA A 479 -9.83 -11.78 22.49
CA ALA A 479 -8.60 -12.30 21.89
C ALA A 479 -7.97 -11.26 20.98
N GLY A 480 -6.63 -11.28 20.82
CA GLY A 480 -5.90 -10.44 19.88
C GLY A 480 -4.92 -11.23 19.02
N ALA A 481 -4.80 -10.91 17.72
CA ALA A 481 -3.79 -11.49 16.84
C ALA A 481 -2.97 -10.37 16.15
N ALA A 482 -1.70 -10.24 16.55
CA ALA A 482 -0.78 -9.23 16.04
C ALA A 482 0.23 -9.82 15.06
N SER A 483 0.23 -9.34 13.82
CA SER A 483 1.21 -9.72 12.80
C SER A 483 2.20 -8.59 12.57
N VAL A 484 3.51 -8.88 12.68
CA VAL A 484 4.63 -7.93 12.47
C VAL A 484 4.39 -6.57 13.14
N GLY A 485 3.85 -6.60 14.36
CA GLY A 485 3.42 -5.40 15.10
C GLY A 485 4.57 -4.75 15.87
N ILE A 486 4.36 -3.46 16.17
CA ILE A 486 5.29 -2.64 16.95
C ILE A 486 4.90 -2.74 18.42
N THR A 487 5.88 -2.99 19.29
CA THR A 487 5.68 -3.09 20.76
C THR A 487 6.46 -2.03 21.51
N ASN A 488 7.52 -1.52 20.90
CA ASN A 488 8.41 -0.51 21.47
C ASN A 488 8.86 0.47 20.38
N TRP A 489 8.33 1.68 20.40
CA TRP A 489 8.61 2.71 19.39
C TRP A 489 10.06 3.22 19.44
N LYS A 490 10.65 3.30 20.64
CA LYS A 490 12.06 3.71 20.78
C LYS A 490 12.98 2.65 20.16
N LEU A 491 12.76 1.39 20.47
CA LEU A 491 13.51 0.28 19.87
C LEU A 491 13.36 0.26 18.35
N LEU A 492 12.12 0.51 17.84
CA LEU A 492 11.88 0.62 16.41
C LEU A 492 12.71 1.74 15.78
N TYR A 493 12.74 2.92 16.42
CA TYR A 493 13.52 4.04 15.93
C TYR A 493 15.01 3.69 15.85
N ASP A 494 15.57 3.09 16.91
CA ASP A 494 16.99 2.75 16.98
C ASP A 494 17.41 1.80 15.86
N GLU A 495 16.56 0.81 15.53
CA GLU A 495 16.81 -0.21 14.51
C GLU A 495 16.37 0.18 13.08
N SER A 496 15.70 1.33 12.91
CA SER A 496 15.14 1.75 11.63
C SER A 496 16.16 2.31 10.64
N MET A 497 15.88 2.10 9.37
CA MET A 497 16.60 2.73 8.26
C MET A 497 16.37 4.25 8.21
N PRO A 498 17.30 5.05 7.63
CA PRO A 498 17.25 6.52 7.68
C PRO A 498 15.95 7.16 7.20
N HIS A 499 15.38 6.68 6.08
CA HIS A 499 14.11 7.20 5.56
C HIS A 499 12.92 6.82 6.45
N PHE A 500 13.00 5.69 7.18
CA PHE A 500 11.96 5.30 8.12
C PHE A 500 12.06 6.08 9.43
N LYS A 501 13.28 6.41 9.89
CA LYS A 501 13.48 7.38 10.99
C LYS A 501 12.87 8.74 10.67
N HIS A 502 13.03 9.22 9.43
CA HIS A 502 12.36 10.44 8.97
C HIS A 502 10.83 10.34 9.08
N TYR A 503 10.26 9.20 8.68
CA TYR A 503 8.81 8.96 8.83
C TYR A 503 8.37 8.95 10.30
N LEU A 504 9.14 8.34 11.20
CA LEU A 504 8.87 8.37 12.64
C LEU A 504 8.94 9.80 13.21
N HIS A 505 9.88 10.62 12.74
CA HIS A 505 9.92 12.06 13.11
C HIS A 505 8.65 12.80 12.64
N MET A 506 8.10 12.45 11.50
CA MET A 506 6.83 13.05 11.05
C MET A 506 5.66 12.66 11.97
N LEU A 507 5.65 11.46 12.54
CA LEU A 507 4.56 10.97 13.39
C LEU A 507 4.68 11.39 14.85
N PHE A 508 5.90 11.36 15.41
CA PHE A 508 6.15 11.57 16.85
C PHE A 508 6.94 12.84 17.17
N GLY A 509 7.45 13.56 16.15
CA GLY A 509 8.50 14.55 16.34
C GLY A 509 9.89 13.91 16.51
N GLU A 510 10.92 14.74 16.60
CA GLU A 510 12.29 14.29 16.82
C GLU A 510 12.43 13.55 18.15
N LEU A 511 13.12 12.39 18.15
CA LEU A 511 13.25 11.54 19.34
C LEU A 511 13.82 12.30 20.55
N ASP A 512 14.88 13.10 20.35
CA ASP A 512 15.56 13.84 21.43
C ASP A 512 14.64 14.85 22.13
N LYS A 513 13.59 15.32 21.43
CA LYS A 513 12.62 16.30 21.96
C LYS A 513 11.37 15.62 22.53
N ASN A 514 11.00 14.47 22.01
CA ASN A 514 9.73 13.80 22.30
C ASN A 514 9.91 12.34 22.79
N GLU A 515 11.05 11.99 23.40
CA GLU A 515 11.34 10.62 23.86
C GLU A 515 10.23 10.06 24.78
N SER A 516 9.65 10.92 25.63
CA SER A 516 8.54 10.53 26.50
C SER A 516 7.35 9.98 25.70
N LEU A 517 7.00 10.62 24.57
CA LEU A 517 5.89 10.17 23.73
C LEU A 517 6.17 8.78 23.10
N TYR A 518 7.40 8.53 22.63
CA TYR A 518 7.80 7.21 22.14
C TYR A 518 7.65 6.12 23.21
N ILE A 519 8.00 6.43 24.47
CA ILE A 519 7.87 5.51 25.61
C ILE A 519 6.40 5.31 25.99
N GLU A 520 5.63 6.38 26.16
CA GLU A 520 4.25 6.36 26.61
C GLU A 520 3.31 5.66 25.63
N ARG A 521 3.65 5.66 24.34
CA ARG A 521 2.85 5.01 23.29
C ARG A 521 3.33 3.59 22.96
N SER A 522 4.30 3.05 23.71
CA SER A 522 4.85 1.71 23.53
C SER A 522 4.09 0.65 24.35
N PRO A 523 3.41 -0.32 23.70
CA PRO A 523 2.64 -1.38 24.39
C PRO A 523 3.44 -2.16 25.43
N ILE A 524 4.75 -2.33 25.22
CA ILE A 524 5.65 -3.08 26.12
C ILE A 524 5.61 -2.57 27.58
N ASN A 525 5.30 -1.28 27.77
CA ASN A 525 5.26 -0.64 29.08
C ASN A 525 3.93 -0.86 29.84
N PHE A 526 2.97 -1.57 29.25
CA PHE A 526 1.63 -1.79 29.80
C PHE A 526 1.21 -3.26 29.78
N VAL A 527 2.15 -4.19 29.56
CA VAL A 527 1.86 -5.63 29.41
C VAL A 527 1.17 -6.23 30.63
N GLU A 528 1.40 -5.68 31.81
CA GLU A 528 0.74 -6.10 33.05
C GLU A 528 -0.78 -5.95 33.02
N ASN A 529 -1.31 -5.05 32.17
CA ASN A 529 -2.75 -4.84 32.02
C ASN A 529 -3.40 -5.84 31.05
N LEU A 530 -2.60 -6.67 30.37
CA LEU A 530 -3.12 -7.62 29.39
C LEU A 530 -3.97 -8.70 30.05
N GLU A 531 -5.21 -8.88 29.55
CA GLU A 531 -6.11 -9.94 29.99
C GLU A 531 -6.41 -10.95 28.88
N ALA A 532 -6.47 -10.50 27.64
CA ALA A 532 -6.83 -11.31 26.48
C ALA A 532 -5.66 -12.19 26.01
N PRO A 533 -5.91 -13.47 25.64
CA PRO A 533 -4.90 -14.27 24.97
C PRO A 533 -4.49 -13.64 23.64
N LEU A 534 -3.19 -13.75 23.34
CA LEU A 534 -2.60 -13.18 22.12
C LEU A 534 -2.05 -14.26 21.20
N LEU A 535 -2.17 -14.03 19.89
CA LEU A 535 -1.38 -14.66 18.85
C LEU A 535 -0.39 -13.62 18.30
N ILE A 536 0.89 -13.93 18.33
CA ILE A 536 1.98 -13.09 17.83
C ILE A 536 2.62 -13.79 16.65
N ILE A 537 2.58 -13.15 15.47
CA ILE A 537 3.19 -13.66 14.22
C ILE A 537 4.23 -12.66 13.74
N HIS A 538 5.45 -13.13 13.45
CA HIS A 538 6.49 -12.23 12.94
C HIS A 538 7.43 -12.92 11.94
N GLY A 539 7.82 -12.19 10.88
CA GLY A 539 8.84 -12.60 9.94
C GLY A 539 10.24 -12.29 10.48
N THR A 540 11.19 -13.22 10.36
CA THR A 540 12.56 -13.03 10.91
C THR A 540 13.39 -12.02 10.12
N HIS A 541 13.04 -11.76 8.85
CA HIS A 541 13.74 -10.82 7.97
C HIS A 541 13.00 -9.49 7.78
N ASP A 542 12.10 -9.15 8.69
CA ASP A 542 11.34 -7.90 8.64
C ASP A 542 12.22 -6.68 8.94
N PRO A 543 12.51 -5.79 7.96
CA PRO A 543 13.35 -4.62 8.18
C PRO A 543 12.57 -3.37 8.61
N ARG A 544 11.22 -3.42 8.57
CA ARG A 544 10.34 -2.31 8.93
C ARG A 544 9.90 -2.37 10.37
N CYS A 545 9.50 -3.57 10.80
CA CYS A 545 9.24 -3.90 12.19
C CYS A 545 10.17 -5.06 12.55
N PRO A 546 11.41 -4.81 12.99
CA PRO A 546 12.36 -5.88 13.28
C PRO A 546 11.82 -6.92 14.24
N ILE A 547 12.25 -8.17 14.10
CA ILE A 547 11.80 -9.31 14.93
C ILE A 547 12.01 -9.09 16.44
N SER A 548 12.95 -8.20 16.79
CA SER A 548 13.17 -7.75 18.18
C SER A 548 11.88 -7.26 18.84
N GLN A 549 10.98 -6.59 18.08
CA GLN A 549 9.67 -6.12 18.56
C GLN A 549 8.83 -7.25 19.16
N ALA A 550 8.73 -8.37 18.44
CA ALA A 550 7.98 -9.53 18.90
C ALA A 550 8.69 -10.26 20.04
N ARG A 551 10.03 -10.36 19.98
CA ARG A 551 10.83 -11.07 20.98
C ARG A 551 10.83 -10.39 22.33
N VAL A 552 11.02 -9.07 22.39
CA VAL A 552 10.97 -8.34 23.67
C VAL A 552 9.59 -8.42 24.33
N TYR A 553 8.52 -8.42 23.53
CA TYR A 553 7.16 -8.56 24.06
C TYR A 553 6.87 -9.97 24.57
N ARG A 554 7.29 -11.01 23.82
CA ARG A 554 7.23 -12.41 24.25
C ARG A 554 7.97 -12.61 25.57
N ASP A 555 9.19 -12.12 25.68
CA ASP A 555 10.03 -12.29 26.86
C ASP A 555 9.39 -11.59 28.07
N LYS A 556 8.78 -10.41 27.87
CA LYS A 556 8.02 -9.71 28.91
C LYS A 556 6.76 -10.49 29.36
N LEU A 557 6.06 -11.13 28.43
CA LEU A 557 4.94 -12.00 28.77
C LEU A 557 5.39 -13.18 29.66
N LEU A 558 6.48 -13.84 29.30
CA LEU A 558 7.05 -14.93 30.08
C LEU A 558 7.47 -14.47 31.49
N GLU A 559 8.12 -13.31 31.61
CA GLU A 559 8.50 -12.68 32.88
C GLU A 559 7.28 -12.45 33.80
N LEU A 560 6.14 -12.03 33.22
CA LEU A 560 4.88 -11.79 33.91
C LEU A 560 4.07 -13.08 34.19
N GLY A 561 4.65 -14.25 33.91
CA GLY A 561 4.04 -15.55 34.19
C GLY A 561 3.02 -16.02 33.16
N TRP A 562 2.98 -15.40 31.98
CA TRP A 562 2.23 -15.93 30.85
C TRP A 562 2.90 -17.19 30.31
N LYS A 563 2.12 -18.08 29.73
CA LYS A 563 2.62 -19.34 29.14
C LYS A 563 2.38 -19.37 27.64
N GLU A 564 3.38 -19.80 26.89
CA GLU A 564 3.17 -20.13 25.50
C GLU A 564 2.33 -21.41 25.39
N GLY A 565 1.19 -21.31 24.67
CA GLY A 565 0.25 -22.42 24.54
C GLY A 565 -1.10 -21.98 24.00
N THR A 566 -1.90 -23.00 23.65
CA THR A 566 -3.21 -22.81 22.99
C THR A 566 -4.38 -22.75 23.96
N GLU A 567 -4.21 -23.16 25.21
CA GLU A 567 -5.27 -23.28 26.19
C GLU A 567 -4.93 -22.62 27.54
N GLY A 568 -5.95 -22.18 28.24
CA GLY A 568 -5.84 -21.60 29.57
C GLY A 568 -5.91 -20.08 29.62
N LYS A 569 -5.96 -19.55 30.84
CA LYS A 569 -5.85 -18.13 31.13
C LYS A 569 -4.36 -17.72 31.11
N LYS A 570 -4.07 -16.49 30.75
CA LYS A 570 -2.69 -15.99 30.61
C LYS A 570 -1.84 -16.86 29.67
N THR A 571 -2.36 -17.13 28.46
CA THR A 571 -1.65 -17.84 27.40
C THR A 571 -1.49 -16.97 26.17
N PHE A 572 -0.39 -17.18 25.48
CA PHE A 572 -0.14 -16.59 24.18
C PHE A 572 0.41 -17.63 23.21
N GLU A 573 0.18 -17.44 21.93
CA GLU A 573 0.79 -18.24 20.86
C GLU A 573 1.82 -17.37 20.14
N TYR A 574 3.01 -17.93 19.89
CA TYR A 574 4.11 -17.23 19.26
C TYR A 574 4.59 -17.98 18.00
N ARG A 575 4.72 -17.29 16.89
CA ARG A 575 5.13 -17.87 15.60
C ARG A 575 6.14 -16.96 14.90
N GLU A 576 7.38 -17.41 14.81
CA GLU A 576 8.38 -16.83 13.91
C GLU A 576 8.35 -17.56 12.56
N PHE A 577 8.31 -16.82 11.48
CA PHE A 577 8.45 -17.35 10.14
C PHE A 577 9.83 -16.97 9.59
N THR A 578 10.66 -17.98 9.40
CA THR A 578 11.97 -17.83 8.76
C THR A 578 11.79 -17.44 7.29
N ASP A 579 12.73 -16.67 6.74
CA ASP A 579 12.77 -16.25 5.33
C ASP A 579 11.58 -15.38 4.88
N ILE A 580 10.88 -14.74 5.81
CA ILE A 580 9.78 -13.83 5.55
C ILE A 580 10.12 -12.44 6.09
N GLY A 581 9.99 -11.43 5.22
CA GLY A 581 10.03 -10.02 5.56
C GLY A 581 8.66 -9.44 5.91
N HIS A 582 8.52 -8.12 5.84
CA HIS A 582 7.30 -7.39 6.21
C HIS A 582 6.08 -7.68 5.30
N GLY A 583 6.28 -8.19 4.08
CA GLY A 583 5.26 -8.37 3.04
C GLY A 583 5.03 -9.80 2.59
N GLY A 584 5.13 -10.80 3.45
CA GLY A 584 5.12 -12.22 3.09
C GLY A 584 3.85 -12.76 2.41
N TYR A 585 2.75 -12.00 2.37
CA TYR A 585 1.46 -12.45 1.83
C TYR A 585 1.42 -12.61 0.30
N THR A 586 2.45 -12.20 -0.42
CA THR A 586 2.64 -12.50 -1.85
C THR A 586 3.10 -13.94 -2.11
N ASP A 587 3.63 -14.63 -1.10
CA ASP A 587 3.90 -16.07 -1.15
C ASP A 587 2.64 -16.85 -0.75
N GLN A 588 2.11 -17.68 -1.66
CA GLN A 588 0.87 -18.42 -1.41
C GLN A 588 0.99 -19.42 -0.25
N THR A 589 2.15 -20.03 -0.04
CA THR A 589 2.36 -20.99 1.04
C THR A 589 2.34 -20.30 2.40
N PHE A 590 3.02 -19.17 2.52
CA PHE A 590 2.96 -18.33 3.72
C PHE A 590 1.54 -17.84 3.98
N ARG A 591 0.86 -17.36 2.95
CA ARG A 591 -0.53 -16.86 3.01
C ARG A 591 -1.48 -17.93 3.57
N VAL A 592 -1.44 -19.16 3.05
CA VAL A 592 -2.25 -20.29 3.54
C VAL A 592 -1.96 -20.59 5.01
N ARG A 593 -0.67 -20.66 5.40
CA ARG A 593 -0.27 -20.93 6.79
C ARG A 593 -0.74 -19.85 7.74
N SER A 594 -0.53 -18.60 7.38
CA SER A 594 -0.90 -17.43 8.19
C SER A 594 -2.42 -17.37 8.40
N PHE A 595 -3.20 -17.49 7.32
CA PHE A 595 -4.67 -17.46 7.40
C PHE A 595 -5.23 -18.60 8.25
N LYS A 596 -4.74 -19.83 8.08
CA LYS A 596 -5.13 -20.97 8.92
C LYS A 596 -4.78 -20.72 10.39
N THR A 597 -3.58 -20.23 10.68
CA THR A 597 -3.12 -19.98 12.05
C THR A 597 -4.01 -18.95 12.77
N ILE A 598 -4.32 -17.82 12.10
CA ILE A 598 -5.16 -16.76 12.68
C ILE A 598 -6.62 -17.24 12.85
N LEU A 599 -7.18 -17.90 11.81
CA LEU A 599 -8.53 -18.45 11.88
C LEU A 599 -8.69 -19.47 13.01
N ASP A 600 -7.76 -20.42 13.13
CA ASP A 600 -7.80 -21.47 14.17
C ASP A 600 -7.65 -20.87 15.57
N PHE A 601 -6.82 -19.85 15.72
CA PHE A 601 -6.71 -19.10 16.97
C PHE A 601 -8.05 -18.49 17.37
N PHE A 602 -8.72 -17.73 16.48
CA PHE A 602 -9.99 -17.10 16.80
C PHE A 602 -11.13 -18.10 17.01
N LYS A 603 -11.16 -19.21 16.27
CA LYS A 603 -12.14 -20.29 16.51
C LYS A 603 -12.04 -20.93 17.88
N ARG A 604 -10.83 -20.97 18.47
CA ARG A 604 -10.65 -21.49 19.83
C ARG A 604 -11.01 -20.47 20.92
N ARG A 605 -10.94 -19.17 20.59
CA ARG A 605 -11.02 -18.09 21.58
C ARG A 605 -12.35 -17.35 21.59
N LEU A 606 -13.07 -17.35 20.45
CA LEU A 606 -14.36 -16.69 20.26
C LEU A 606 -15.48 -17.69 19.93
#